data_f5d21fa96a639a9982cc2fb747d1c0f9
#
_entry.id   f5d21fa96a639a9982cc2fb747d1c0f9
#
_cell.length_a   1.000
_cell.length_b   1.000
_cell.length_c   1.000
_cell.angle_alpha   90.00
_cell.angle_beta   90.00
_cell.angle_gamma   90.00
#
_symmetry.space_group_name_H-M   'P 1'
#
loop_
_entity.id
_entity.type
_entity.pdbx_description
1 polymer ?
#
loop_
_entity_poly.entity_id
_entity_poly.type
_entity_poly.pdbx_seq_one_letter_code
_entity_poly.pdbx_strand_id
1 'polypeptide(L)'
;MEVKTIGLASDHAGYALKQFVKKYLEEKGYEYKDYGTYTEDSCDYSDFGHALARGIEAGEVFPGIAICGSGEGINMTLNKHQSIRAGLCWIPEIAHLIRQHNNANVLVMPGRFIDEEMARKIMDEYFSTEFEGGRHQKRIDKIPV
;
A
#
# COMPACT_ATOMS: atom_id res chain seq x y z
N MET A 1 -3.43 7.82 12.05
CA MET A 1 -4.26 7.34 10.92
C MET A 1 -5.35 6.41 11.45
N GLU A 2 -6.57 6.68 11.07
CA GLU A 2 -7.69 5.84 11.48
C GLU A 2 -7.79 4.64 10.52
N VAL A 3 -7.40 3.46 11.01
CA VAL A 3 -7.40 2.23 10.21
C VAL A 3 -8.78 1.57 10.29
N LYS A 4 -9.32 1.26 9.11
CA LYS A 4 -10.55 0.46 8.95
C LYS A 4 -10.14 -0.94 8.47
N THR A 5 -10.96 -1.60 7.66
CA THR A 5 -10.54 -2.83 6.97
C THR A 5 -9.45 -2.47 5.97
N ILE A 6 -8.30 -3.11 6.04
CA ILE A 6 -7.16 -2.82 5.16
C ILE A 6 -7.36 -3.53 3.82
N GLY A 7 -7.22 -2.79 2.71
CA GLY A 7 -7.29 -3.38 1.38
C GLY A 7 -5.94 -3.93 0.94
N LEU A 8 -5.93 -5.10 0.31
CA LEU A 8 -4.70 -5.73 -0.19
C LEU A 8 -4.82 -5.99 -1.68
N ALA A 9 -3.72 -5.81 -2.41
CA ALA A 9 -3.62 -6.19 -3.81
C ALA A 9 -2.18 -6.57 -4.16
N SER A 10 -2.04 -7.50 -5.09
CA SER A 10 -0.74 -7.83 -5.66
C SER A 10 -0.91 -8.43 -7.05
N ASP A 11 0.18 -8.48 -7.81
CA ASP A 11 0.28 -9.37 -8.96
C ASP A 11 0.89 -10.71 -8.52
N HIS A 12 1.21 -11.57 -9.49
CA HIS A 12 1.81 -12.88 -9.21
C HIS A 12 3.16 -12.76 -8.50
N ALA A 13 3.97 -11.74 -8.82
CA ALA A 13 5.28 -11.56 -8.20
C ALA A 13 5.18 -11.08 -6.75
N GLY A 14 4.09 -10.40 -6.40
CA GLY A 14 3.84 -9.94 -5.03
C GLY A 14 2.99 -10.90 -4.19
N TYR A 15 2.50 -11.98 -4.80
CA TYR A 15 1.57 -12.90 -4.12
C TYR A 15 2.13 -13.49 -2.83
N ALA A 16 3.36 -14.01 -2.86
CA ALA A 16 3.96 -14.65 -1.69
C ALA A 16 4.12 -13.65 -0.53
N LEU A 17 4.59 -12.44 -0.82
CA LEU A 17 4.72 -11.41 0.22
C LEU A 17 3.36 -10.96 0.74
N LYS A 18 2.33 -10.93 -0.12
CA LYS A 18 0.97 -10.61 0.33
C LYS A 18 0.46 -11.64 1.33
N GLN A 19 0.79 -12.92 1.18
CA GLN A 19 0.43 -13.95 2.17
C GLN A 19 1.07 -13.67 3.53
N PHE A 20 2.34 -13.22 3.54
CA PHE A 20 3.00 -12.78 4.77
C PHE A 20 2.31 -11.55 5.36
N VAL A 21 1.93 -10.58 4.53
CA VAL A 21 1.19 -9.39 5.00
C VAL A 21 -0.09 -9.78 5.70
N LYS A 22 -0.83 -10.76 5.19
CA LYS A 22 -2.04 -11.27 5.85
C LYS A 22 -1.75 -11.76 7.27
N LYS A 23 -0.68 -12.54 7.44
CA LYS A 23 -0.26 -13.04 8.76
C LYS A 23 0.10 -11.88 9.70
N TYR A 24 0.85 -10.91 9.18
CA TYR A 24 1.21 -9.71 9.95
C TYR A 24 -0.04 -8.98 10.45
N LEU A 25 -1.00 -8.75 9.57
CA LEU A 25 -2.23 -8.04 9.91
C LEU A 25 -3.06 -8.81 10.94
N GLU A 26 -3.15 -10.14 10.80
CA GLU A 26 -3.83 -10.99 11.76
C GLU A 26 -3.19 -10.92 13.14
N GLU A 27 -1.84 -10.96 13.21
CA GLU A 27 -1.09 -10.81 14.45
C GLU A 27 -1.36 -9.47 15.14
N LYS A 28 -1.56 -8.41 14.36
CA LYS A 28 -1.82 -7.06 14.87
C LYS A 28 -3.31 -6.80 15.16
N GLY A 29 -4.18 -7.75 14.84
CA GLY A 29 -5.61 -7.61 15.08
C GLY A 29 -6.35 -6.77 14.04
N TYR A 30 -5.76 -6.57 12.85
CA TYR A 30 -6.42 -5.84 11.77
C TYR A 30 -7.26 -6.77 10.90
N GLU A 31 -8.39 -6.26 10.45
CA GLU A 31 -9.18 -6.91 9.40
C GLU A 31 -8.66 -6.47 8.03
N TYR A 32 -8.80 -7.34 7.02
CA TYR A 32 -8.36 -7.03 5.66
C TYR A 32 -9.30 -7.61 4.62
N LYS A 33 -9.28 -7.02 3.43
CA LYS A 33 -9.97 -7.51 2.24
C LYS A 33 -8.96 -7.62 1.10
N ASP A 34 -8.85 -8.81 0.52
CA ASP A 34 -7.92 -9.10 -0.58
C ASP A 34 -8.65 -8.92 -1.92
N TYR A 35 -8.17 -7.98 -2.74
CA TYR A 35 -8.68 -7.70 -4.07
C TYR A 35 -7.99 -8.51 -5.19
N GLY A 36 -7.08 -9.44 -4.82
CA GLY A 36 -6.33 -10.26 -5.77
C GLY A 36 -4.89 -9.74 -5.94
N THR A 37 -4.06 -10.51 -6.70
CA THR A 37 -4.42 -11.80 -7.32
C THR A 37 -4.52 -12.89 -6.26
N TYR A 38 -5.07 -14.06 -6.65
CA TYR A 38 -5.29 -15.16 -5.72
C TYR A 38 -4.42 -16.39 -6.00
N THR A 39 -3.55 -16.30 -6.99
CA THR A 39 -2.61 -17.37 -7.37
C THR A 39 -1.27 -16.77 -7.80
N GLU A 40 -0.28 -17.63 -8.04
CA GLU A 40 1.02 -17.22 -8.59
C GLU A 40 1.07 -17.25 -10.12
N ASP A 41 -0.06 -17.50 -10.78
CA ASP A 41 -0.13 -17.48 -12.24
C ASP A 41 0.05 -16.05 -12.76
N SER A 42 0.78 -15.90 -13.86
CA SER A 42 1.07 -14.62 -14.48
C SER A 42 -0.19 -13.79 -14.69
N CYS A 43 -0.16 -12.53 -14.29
CA CYS A 43 -1.29 -11.61 -14.38
C CYS A 43 -0.79 -10.17 -14.48
N ASP A 44 -1.70 -9.24 -14.69
CA ASP A 44 -1.39 -7.82 -14.87
C ASP A 44 -1.59 -7.07 -13.54
N TYR A 45 -0.51 -6.46 -13.01
CA TYR A 45 -0.57 -5.67 -11.77
C TYR A 45 -1.62 -4.55 -11.83
N SER A 46 -1.88 -4.01 -13.02
CA SER A 46 -2.83 -2.91 -13.19
C SER A 46 -4.27 -3.31 -12.85
N ASP A 47 -4.70 -4.53 -13.17
CA ASP A 47 -6.05 -5.00 -12.84
C ASP A 47 -6.29 -4.95 -11.33
N PHE A 48 -5.32 -5.39 -10.54
CA PHE A 48 -5.45 -5.47 -9.09
C PHE A 48 -5.18 -4.14 -8.41
N GLY A 49 -4.29 -3.32 -8.96
CA GLY A 49 -4.08 -1.95 -8.49
C GLY A 49 -5.35 -1.11 -8.62
N HIS A 50 -6.02 -1.18 -9.77
CA HIS A 50 -7.28 -0.47 -9.97
C HIS A 50 -8.38 -1.00 -9.03
N ALA A 51 -8.45 -2.32 -8.82
CA ALA A 51 -9.45 -2.90 -7.93
C ALA A 51 -9.30 -2.37 -6.50
N LEU A 52 -8.06 -2.31 -5.99
CA LEU A 52 -7.78 -1.76 -4.66
C LEU A 52 -8.15 -0.27 -4.60
N ALA A 53 -7.74 0.51 -5.61
CA ALA A 53 -8.04 1.94 -5.64
C ALA A 53 -9.55 2.19 -5.58
N ARG A 54 -10.33 1.43 -6.35
CA ARG A 54 -11.79 1.53 -6.35
C ARG A 54 -12.41 1.16 -5.01
N GLY A 55 -11.82 0.17 -4.31
CA GLY A 55 -12.27 -0.19 -2.97
C GLY A 55 -12.06 0.95 -1.97
N ILE A 56 -10.93 1.65 -2.06
CA ILE A 56 -10.66 2.83 -1.22
C ILE A 56 -11.61 3.98 -1.58
N GLU A 57 -11.79 4.24 -2.87
CA GLU A 57 -12.68 5.29 -3.37
C GLU A 57 -14.13 5.07 -2.94
N ALA A 58 -14.56 3.82 -2.89
CA ALA A 58 -15.91 3.44 -2.45
C ALA A 58 -16.08 3.42 -0.93
N GLY A 59 -15.02 3.63 -0.17
CA GLY A 59 -15.07 3.59 1.28
C GLY A 59 -15.13 2.19 1.88
N GLU A 60 -14.85 1.15 1.09
CA GLU A 60 -14.87 -0.24 1.57
C GLU A 60 -13.67 -0.56 2.45
N VAL A 61 -12.51 -0.02 2.11
CA VAL A 61 -11.24 -0.30 2.80
C VAL A 61 -10.43 0.98 2.98
N PHE A 62 -9.57 0.98 4.02
CA PHE A 62 -8.61 2.06 4.28
C PHE A 62 -7.66 1.64 5.41
N PRO A 63 -6.33 1.80 5.28
CA PRO A 63 -5.58 2.12 4.05
C PRO A 63 -5.44 0.89 3.14
N GLY A 64 -4.65 1.03 2.07
CA GLY A 64 -4.30 -0.09 1.20
C GLY A 64 -2.84 -0.50 1.35
N ILE A 65 -2.56 -1.76 1.03
CA ILE A 65 -1.20 -2.28 0.87
C ILE A 65 -1.18 -3.01 -0.47
N ALA A 66 -0.21 -2.66 -1.32
CA ALA A 66 -0.08 -3.25 -2.66
C ALA A 66 1.36 -3.68 -2.93
N ILE A 67 1.52 -4.77 -3.67
CA ILE A 67 2.82 -5.38 -3.92
C ILE A 67 2.88 -5.88 -5.36
N CYS A 68 3.95 -5.54 -6.08
CA CYS A 68 4.32 -6.25 -7.31
C CYS A 68 5.83 -6.48 -7.30
N GLY A 69 6.40 -7.01 -8.35
CA GLY A 69 7.82 -7.40 -8.34
C GLY A 69 8.77 -6.29 -7.91
N SER A 70 8.75 -5.15 -8.62
CA SER A 70 9.51 -3.95 -8.23
C SER A 70 8.68 -2.96 -7.41
N GLY A 71 7.37 -3.15 -7.36
CA GLY A 71 6.43 -2.20 -6.78
C GLY A 71 6.08 -1.04 -7.71
N GLU A 72 6.86 -0.83 -8.78
CA GLU A 72 6.72 0.34 -9.65
C GLU A 72 5.41 0.36 -10.42
N GLY A 73 5.09 -0.73 -11.13
CA GLY A 73 3.90 -0.78 -11.97
C GLY A 73 2.61 -0.59 -11.21
N ILE A 74 2.47 -1.28 -10.08
CA ILE A 74 1.26 -1.16 -9.26
C ILE A 74 1.18 0.22 -8.59
N ASN A 75 2.33 0.80 -8.23
CA ASN A 75 2.39 2.16 -7.69
C ASN A 75 1.92 3.19 -8.71
N MET A 76 2.40 3.07 -9.95
CA MET A 76 1.98 3.96 -11.05
C MET A 76 0.48 3.84 -11.32
N THR A 77 -0.04 2.61 -11.31
CA THR A 77 -1.47 2.32 -11.52
C THR A 77 -2.32 3.00 -10.44
N LEU A 78 -1.98 2.79 -9.19
CA LEU A 78 -2.70 3.35 -8.04
C LEU A 78 -2.75 4.88 -8.11
N ASN A 79 -1.63 5.50 -8.44
CA ASN A 79 -1.53 6.96 -8.45
C ASN A 79 -2.23 7.63 -9.66
N LYS A 80 -2.81 6.87 -10.58
CA LYS A 80 -3.71 7.40 -11.60
C LYS A 80 -5.08 7.80 -11.04
N HIS A 81 -5.43 7.29 -9.87
CA HIS A 81 -6.66 7.66 -9.19
C HIS A 81 -6.42 8.91 -8.35
N GLN A 82 -7.22 9.94 -8.58
CA GLN A 82 -6.99 11.28 -8.01
C GLN A 82 -6.95 11.32 -6.48
N SER A 83 -7.68 10.43 -5.82
CA SER A 83 -7.72 10.38 -4.35
C SER A 83 -6.66 9.46 -3.75
N ILE A 84 -5.89 8.74 -4.57
CA ILE A 84 -4.88 7.80 -4.09
C ILE A 84 -3.51 8.47 -4.03
N ARG A 85 -2.85 8.34 -2.90
CA ARG A 85 -1.44 8.71 -2.71
C ARG A 85 -0.71 7.45 -2.27
N ALA A 86 -0.23 6.71 -3.25
CA ALA A 86 0.51 5.47 -3.04
C ALA A 86 2.00 5.77 -2.99
N GLY A 87 2.68 5.25 -1.98
CA GLY A 87 4.12 5.43 -1.81
C GLY A 87 4.84 4.10 -1.87
N LEU A 88 5.83 4.01 -2.76
CA LEU A 88 6.71 2.84 -2.89
C LEU A 88 7.79 2.90 -1.82
N CYS A 89 7.86 1.87 -0.99
CA CYS A 89 8.80 1.79 0.14
C CYS A 89 9.60 0.50 0.09
N TRP A 90 10.91 0.62 0.22
CA TRP A 90 11.83 -0.52 0.28
C TRP A 90 12.67 -0.51 1.57
N ILE A 91 12.54 0.52 2.39
CA ILE A 91 13.15 0.65 3.72
C ILE A 91 12.19 1.40 4.66
N PRO A 92 12.30 1.21 5.98
CA PRO A 92 11.38 1.85 6.93
C PRO A 92 11.39 3.37 6.91
N GLU A 93 12.54 3.98 6.65
CA GLU A 93 12.67 5.44 6.59
C GLU A 93 11.75 6.07 5.53
N ILE A 94 11.60 5.42 4.37
CA ILE A 94 10.69 5.89 3.33
C ILE A 94 9.23 5.72 3.78
N ALA A 95 8.91 4.61 4.44
CA ALA A 95 7.57 4.38 4.99
C ALA A 95 7.18 5.46 6.01
N HIS A 96 8.14 5.88 6.84
CA HIS A 96 7.95 7.00 7.75
C HIS A 96 7.60 8.28 7.00
N LEU A 97 8.40 8.61 5.98
CA LEU A 97 8.25 9.86 5.23
C LEU A 97 6.97 9.94 4.41
N ILE A 98 6.53 8.85 3.78
CA ILE A 98 5.29 8.88 3.00
C ILE A 98 4.06 9.08 3.89
N ARG A 99 4.16 8.69 5.17
CA ARG A 99 3.11 9.01 6.15
C ARG A 99 3.25 10.43 6.65
N GLN A 100 4.42 10.76 7.20
CA GLN A 100 4.66 12.04 7.85
C GLN A 100 4.46 13.24 6.91
N HIS A 101 4.95 13.14 5.68
CA HIS A 101 4.93 14.23 4.71
C HIS A 101 3.79 14.14 3.69
N ASN A 102 3.46 12.93 3.22
CA ASN A 102 2.57 12.76 2.08
C ASN A 102 1.19 12.23 2.45
N ASN A 103 0.99 11.86 3.70
CA ASN A 103 -0.27 11.25 4.17
C ASN A 103 -0.72 10.13 3.23
N ALA A 104 0.24 9.27 2.83
CA ALA A 104 -0.01 8.20 1.87
C ALA A 104 -1.11 7.27 2.40
N ASN A 105 -2.08 6.96 1.55
CA ASN A 105 -3.18 6.06 1.87
C ASN A 105 -3.01 4.66 1.27
N VAL A 106 -1.93 4.43 0.51
CA VAL A 106 -1.52 3.10 0.09
C VAL A 106 -0.02 2.94 0.27
N LEU A 107 0.36 1.88 0.96
CA LEU A 107 1.76 1.45 1.09
C LEU A 107 2.04 0.45 -0.04
N VAL A 108 3.07 0.72 -0.85
CA VAL A 108 3.48 -0.19 -1.92
C VAL A 108 4.86 -0.76 -1.58
N MET A 109 5.03 -2.07 -1.76
CA MET A 109 6.29 -2.74 -1.48
C MET A 109 6.79 -3.55 -2.69
N PRO A 110 8.13 -3.61 -2.90
CA PRO A 110 8.73 -4.34 -4.01
C PRO A 110 9.01 -5.81 -3.63
N GLY A 111 8.07 -6.71 -3.94
CA GLY A 111 8.10 -8.09 -3.47
C GLY A 111 9.36 -8.89 -3.82
N ARG A 112 10.05 -8.55 -4.91
CA ARG A 112 11.29 -9.23 -5.33
C ARG A 112 12.55 -8.63 -4.74
N PHE A 113 12.46 -7.49 -4.04
CA PHE A 113 13.64 -6.75 -3.57
C PHE A 113 13.70 -6.62 -2.05
N ILE A 114 12.71 -7.09 -1.32
CA ILE A 114 12.70 -7.11 0.14
C ILE A 114 12.28 -8.48 0.65
N ASP A 115 12.76 -8.84 1.83
CA ASP A 115 12.35 -10.06 2.53
C ASP A 115 11.20 -9.75 3.52
N GLU A 116 10.71 -10.81 4.18
CA GLU A 116 9.61 -10.67 5.15
C GLU A 116 9.98 -9.81 6.35
N GLU A 117 11.23 -9.90 6.82
CA GLU A 117 11.71 -9.09 7.94
C GLU A 117 11.71 -7.59 7.59
N MET A 118 12.17 -7.25 6.39
CA MET A 118 12.14 -5.87 5.91
C MET A 118 10.70 -5.39 5.74
N ALA A 119 9.83 -6.22 5.19
CA ALA A 119 8.41 -5.88 5.04
C ALA A 119 7.75 -5.58 6.40
N ARG A 120 8.07 -6.37 7.42
CA ARG A 120 7.58 -6.16 8.79
C ARG A 120 8.00 -4.78 9.31
N LYS A 121 9.27 -4.44 9.16
CA LYS A 121 9.80 -3.14 9.60
C LYS A 121 9.14 -1.98 8.86
N ILE A 122 8.94 -2.13 7.56
CA ILE A 122 8.27 -1.12 6.73
C ILE A 122 6.82 -0.91 7.21
N MET A 123 6.08 -2.00 7.43
CA MET A 123 4.69 -1.92 7.89
C MET A 123 4.58 -1.35 9.31
N ASP A 124 5.49 -1.75 10.21
CA ASP A 124 5.52 -1.20 11.57
C ASP A 124 5.67 0.32 11.54
N GLU A 125 6.57 0.82 10.71
CA GLU A 125 6.80 2.25 10.56
C GLU A 125 5.62 2.96 9.91
N TYR A 126 5.04 2.37 8.88
CA TYR A 126 3.88 2.93 8.18
C TYR A 126 2.69 3.12 9.14
N PHE A 127 2.35 2.09 9.92
CA PHE A 127 1.20 2.15 10.82
C PHE A 127 1.43 2.99 12.07
N SER A 128 2.68 3.22 12.47
CA SER A 128 2.99 3.98 13.68
C SER A 128 3.25 5.46 13.43
N THR A 129 3.28 5.92 12.18
CA THR A 129 3.61 7.30 11.83
C THR A 129 2.37 8.11 11.50
N GLU A 130 2.18 9.23 12.19
CA GLU A 130 1.09 10.16 11.94
C GLU A 130 1.48 11.18 10.87
N PHE A 131 0.48 11.72 10.18
CA PHE A 131 0.68 12.82 9.25
C PHE A 131 1.00 14.10 10.03
N GLU A 132 2.08 14.78 9.63
CA GLU A 132 2.51 16.01 10.29
C GLU A 132 1.60 17.22 9.98
N GLY A 133 0.98 17.23 8.80
CA GLY A 133 0.13 18.36 8.38
C GLY A 133 0.93 19.60 8.01
N GLY A 134 0.41 20.77 8.38
CA GLY A 134 1.09 22.04 8.12
C GLY A 134 1.37 22.29 6.65
N ARG A 135 2.62 22.65 6.33
CA ARG A 135 3.05 22.96 4.95
C ARG A 135 2.88 21.79 3.97
N HIS A 136 2.84 20.55 4.47
CA HIS A 136 2.69 19.37 3.64
C HIS A 136 1.30 19.28 3.00
N GLN A 137 0.26 19.70 3.71
CA GLN A 137 -1.11 19.66 3.21
C GLN A 137 -1.27 20.48 1.92
N LYS A 138 -0.69 21.67 1.88
CA LYS A 138 -0.71 22.54 0.70
C LYS A 138 -0.10 21.85 -0.52
N ARG A 139 0.98 21.10 -0.33
CA ARG A 139 1.65 20.38 -1.41
C ARG A 139 0.82 19.19 -1.88
N ILE A 140 0.23 18.45 -0.93
CA ILE A 140 -0.67 17.32 -1.23
C ILE A 140 -1.86 17.79 -2.08
N ASP A 141 -2.45 18.91 -1.73
CA ASP A 141 -3.64 19.45 -2.41
C ASP A 141 -3.38 19.78 -3.89
N LYS A 142 -2.13 19.91 -4.28
CA LYS A 142 -1.71 20.18 -5.67
C LYS A 142 -1.36 18.93 -6.48
N ILE A 143 -1.41 17.74 -5.88
CA ILE A 143 -1.09 16.49 -6.58
C ILE A 143 -2.19 16.12 -7.59
N PRO A 144 -3.49 16.18 -7.26
CA PRO A 144 -4.54 15.85 -8.24
C PRO A 144 -4.54 16.81 -9.44
N VAL A 145 -4.89 16.28 -10.62
CA VAL A 145 -4.93 17.05 -11.86
C VAL A 145 -6.35 17.18 -12.40
#